data_969e917aa261cc94a9e11cef4b7df317
#
_entry.id   969e917aa261cc94a9e11cef4b7df317
#
_cell.length_a   1.000
_cell.length_b   1.000
_cell.length_c   1.000
_cell.angle_alpha   90.00
_cell.angle_beta   90.00
_cell.angle_gamma   90.00
#
_symmetry.space_group_name_H-M   'P 1'
#
loop_
_entity.id
_entity.type
_entity.pdbx_description
1 polymer ?
#
loop_
_entity_poly.entity_id
_entity_poly.type
_entity_poly.pdbx_seq_one_letter_code
_entity_poly.pdbx_strand_id
1 'polypeptide(L)'
;MKNKTLKNIASQRLFLPIFCLALVLLVNIITTPNFFSIEIRDGVLYGYLIDIINRASELVILAMGMTLVVSASAGTDISVGATMAVSAAVCCNILTGGERAVTAYANPLILGFIAALVVGAAIGCFNGFLVSRLNIQPMVATLIMYTAGRGISQLITDGQITYVRVDSYRILGGSFPGFPVPTPFIVAVLVVVLTSLLLKKTALGMYIQSVGINKRASQLVGIKSVFIIFLAYAYCGLCSGLAGLIASSRIYSADANNIGLNMEMDAILAVAIGGNSLGGGKFSLAGSVIGAFTIQALTTTLYAMHVSSDQVPVYKAIVVVIIVALQSPGFARW
;
A
#
# COMPACT_ATOMS: atom_id res chain seq x y z
N MET A 1 24.07 -33.94 -6.39
CA MET A 1 24.38 -32.49 -6.37
C MET A 1 23.18 -31.61 -6.75
N LYS A 2 22.35 -31.93 -7.76
CA LYS A 2 21.16 -31.13 -8.16
C LYS A 2 20.14 -30.85 -7.02
N ASN A 3 19.88 -31.79 -6.11
CA ASN A 3 18.91 -31.61 -5.03
C ASN A 3 19.35 -30.62 -3.92
N LYS A 4 20.67 -30.44 -3.71
CA LYS A 4 21.18 -29.46 -2.74
C LYS A 4 21.08 -28.03 -3.26
N THR A 5 21.27 -27.82 -4.56
CA THR A 5 21.18 -26.50 -5.19
C THR A 5 19.73 -26.01 -5.22
N LEU A 6 18.77 -26.89 -5.55
CA LEU A 6 17.34 -26.58 -5.53
C LEU A 6 16.83 -26.26 -4.11
N LYS A 7 17.26 -27.03 -3.09
CA LYS A 7 16.93 -26.75 -1.69
C LYS A 7 17.51 -25.41 -1.21
N ASN A 8 18.73 -25.05 -1.63
CA ASN A 8 19.34 -23.77 -1.29
C ASN A 8 18.66 -22.57 -1.97
N ILE A 9 18.16 -22.73 -3.20
CA ILE A 9 17.41 -21.68 -3.91
C ILE A 9 16.03 -21.52 -3.27
N ALA A 10 15.32 -22.61 -3.00
CA ALA A 10 14.00 -22.59 -2.36
C ALA A 10 14.03 -22.04 -0.91
N SER A 11 15.18 -22.11 -0.23
CA SER A 11 15.35 -21.53 1.12
C SER A 11 15.60 -20.02 1.14
N GLN A 12 15.79 -19.38 -0.01
CA GLN A 12 15.95 -17.91 -0.09
C GLN A 12 14.61 -17.21 0.14
N ARG A 13 14.60 -16.21 1.01
CA ARG A 13 13.38 -15.46 1.42
C ARG A 13 12.58 -14.89 0.27
N LEU A 14 13.23 -14.53 -0.84
CA LEU A 14 12.59 -13.92 -2.00
C LEU A 14 12.12 -14.95 -3.05
N PHE A 15 12.49 -16.22 -2.91
CA PHE A 15 12.16 -17.24 -3.90
C PHE A 15 10.65 -17.37 -4.11
N LEU A 16 9.92 -17.50 -3.02
CA LEU A 16 8.49 -17.73 -3.08
C LEU A 16 7.68 -16.51 -3.58
N PRO A 17 7.95 -15.27 -3.13
CA PRO A 17 7.34 -14.07 -3.72
C PRO A 17 7.58 -13.95 -5.24
N ILE A 18 8.82 -14.19 -5.68
CA ILE A 18 9.16 -14.16 -7.12
C ILE A 18 8.45 -15.28 -7.88
N PHE A 19 8.39 -16.48 -7.31
CA PHE A 19 7.69 -17.61 -7.91
C PHE A 19 6.19 -17.33 -8.08
N CYS A 20 5.54 -16.76 -7.06
CA CYS A 20 4.12 -16.37 -7.12
C CYS A 20 3.87 -15.32 -8.21
N LEU A 21 4.71 -14.28 -8.30
CA LEU A 21 4.61 -13.28 -9.34
C LEU A 21 4.79 -13.90 -10.73
N ALA A 22 5.81 -14.75 -10.91
CA ALA A 22 6.08 -15.44 -12.17
C ALA A 22 4.91 -16.35 -12.58
N LEU A 23 4.29 -17.04 -11.62
CA LEU A 23 3.12 -17.90 -11.88
C LEU A 23 1.92 -17.08 -12.36
N VAL A 24 1.62 -15.93 -11.72
CA VAL A 24 0.53 -15.04 -12.15
C VAL A 24 0.80 -14.51 -13.56
N LEU A 25 2.03 -14.08 -13.85
CA LEU A 25 2.41 -13.60 -15.20
C LEU A 25 2.33 -14.71 -16.24
N LEU A 26 2.69 -15.94 -15.89
CA LEU A 26 2.59 -17.10 -16.79
C LEU A 26 1.14 -17.43 -17.12
N VAL A 27 0.24 -17.37 -16.15
CA VAL A 27 -1.21 -17.50 -16.39
C VAL A 27 -1.68 -16.45 -17.40
N ASN A 28 -1.24 -15.19 -17.26
CA ASN A 28 -1.59 -14.13 -18.20
C ASN A 28 -1.11 -14.37 -19.65
N ILE A 29 0.06 -15.00 -19.83
CA ILE A 29 0.53 -15.38 -21.18
C ILE A 29 -0.46 -16.32 -21.86
N ILE A 30 -1.08 -17.23 -21.10
CA ILE A 30 -1.97 -18.26 -21.62
C ILE A 30 -3.39 -17.74 -21.82
N THR A 31 -3.87 -16.90 -20.89
CA THR A 31 -5.28 -16.50 -20.82
C THR A 31 -5.62 -15.20 -21.53
N THR A 32 -4.65 -14.29 -21.65
CA THR A 32 -4.90 -12.94 -22.18
C THR A 32 -4.06 -12.68 -23.44
N PRO A 33 -4.64 -12.67 -24.64
CA PRO A 33 -3.92 -12.30 -25.84
C PRO A 33 -3.34 -10.88 -25.72
N ASN A 34 -2.11 -10.69 -26.22
CA ASN A 34 -1.41 -9.39 -26.21
C ASN A 34 -1.18 -8.78 -24.81
N PHE A 35 -1.17 -9.59 -23.74
CA PHE A 35 -0.94 -9.09 -22.37
C PHE A 35 0.37 -8.30 -22.23
N PHE A 36 1.41 -8.69 -22.95
CA PHE A 36 2.72 -8.03 -22.94
C PHE A 36 2.88 -6.95 -24.01
N SER A 37 1.84 -6.66 -24.81
CA SER A 37 1.92 -5.57 -25.78
C SER A 37 2.00 -4.22 -25.06
N ILE A 38 2.95 -3.40 -25.49
CA ILE A 38 3.10 -2.02 -25.01
C ILE A 38 2.91 -1.12 -26.23
N GLU A 39 1.93 -0.23 -26.14
CA GLU A 39 1.66 0.77 -27.15
C GLU A 39 2.00 2.15 -26.61
N ILE A 40 2.43 3.05 -27.49
CA ILE A 40 2.61 4.47 -27.15
C ILE A 40 1.45 5.23 -27.79
N ARG A 41 0.62 5.85 -26.97
CA ARG A 41 -0.48 6.74 -27.40
C ARG A 41 -0.27 8.10 -26.75
N ASP A 42 -0.24 9.15 -27.57
CA ASP A 42 -0.04 10.53 -27.12
C ASP A 42 1.23 10.72 -26.24
N GLY A 43 2.28 9.98 -26.54
CA GLY A 43 3.55 10.05 -25.79
C GLY A 43 3.55 9.31 -24.45
N VAL A 44 2.49 8.58 -24.11
CA VAL A 44 2.35 7.79 -22.87
C VAL A 44 2.30 6.30 -23.20
N LEU A 45 2.91 5.49 -22.33
CA LEU A 45 2.87 4.04 -22.43
C LEU A 45 1.51 3.49 -21.98
N TYR A 46 0.94 2.62 -22.81
CA TYR A 46 -0.30 1.88 -22.55
C TYR A 46 -0.06 0.38 -22.68
N GLY A 47 -0.82 -0.40 -21.91
CA GLY A 47 -0.79 -1.86 -21.91
C GLY A 47 -1.04 -2.42 -20.51
N TYR A 48 -1.39 -3.71 -20.44
CA TYR A 48 -1.67 -4.37 -19.15
C TYR A 48 -0.50 -4.29 -18.17
N LEU A 49 0.75 -4.40 -18.64
CA LEU A 49 1.94 -4.26 -17.80
C LEU A 49 2.07 -2.85 -17.22
N ILE A 50 1.79 -1.85 -18.04
CA ILE A 50 1.83 -0.44 -17.59
C ILE A 50 0.73 -0.17 -16.57
N ASP A 51 -0.45 -0.74 -16.78
CA ASP A 51 -1.57 -0.66 -15.82
C ASP A 51 -1.21 -1.34 -14.49
N ILE A 52 -0.57 -2.52 -14.53
CA ILE A 52 -0.07 -3.18 -13.31
C ILE A 52 0.92 -2.28 -12.58
N ILE A 53 1.92 -1.73 -13.28
CA ILE A 53 2.94 -0.87 -12.70
C ILE A 53 2.31 0.38 -12.08
N ASN A 54 1.39 1.02 -12.79
CA ASN A 54 0.73 2.24 -12.36
C ASN A 54 -0.14 2.01 -11.11
N ARG A 55 -0.99 0.98 -11.12
CA ARG A 55 -1.89 0.66 -10.00
C ARG A 55 -1.18 0.01 -8.82
N ALA A 56 -0.16 -0.84 -9.08
CA ALA A 56 0.68 -1.40 -8.01
C ALA A 56 1.42 -0.33 -7.22
N SER A 57 1.67 0.84 -7.80
CA SER A 57 2.43 1.92 -7.16
C SER A 57 1.79 2.39 -5.85
N GLU A 58 0.46 2.54 -5.81
CA GLU A 58 -0.27 2.86 -4.58
C GLU A 58 -0.12 1.75 -3.54
N LEU A 59 -0.27 0.51 -3.98
CA LEU A 59 -0.15 -0.65 -3.09
C LEU A 59 1.28 -0.85 -2.58
N VAL A 60 2.30 -0.56 -3.39
CA VAL A 60 3.71 -0.55 -2.96
C VAL A 60 3.93 0.48 -1.87
N ILE A 61 3.41 1.71 -2.03
CA ILE A 61 3.54 2.77 -1.02
C ILE A 61 2.89 2.32 0.29
N LEU A 62 1.67 1.77 0.25
CA LEU A 62 0.98 1.22 1.42
C LEU A 62 1.75 0.07 2.05
N ALA A 63 2.29 -0.85 1.24
CA ALA A 63 3.04 -2.00 1.71
C ALA A 63 4.35 -1.58 2.43
N MET A 64 4.97 -0.46 2.06
CA MET A 64 6.12 0.09 2.81
C MET A 64 5.71 0.47 4.23
N GLY A 65 4.62 1.23 4.40
CA GLY A 65 4.10 1.60 5.71
C GLY A 65 3.67 0.37 6.52
N MET A 66 2.86 -0.50 5.91
CA MET A 66 2.35 -1.73 6.52
C MET A 66 3.48 -2.66 6.97
N THR A 67 4.57 -2.78 6.19
CA THR A 67 5.73 -3.60 6.57
C THR A 67 6.35 -3.13 7.87
N LEU A 68 6.48 -1.82 8.09
CA LEU A 68 7.05 -1.29 9.33
C LEU A 68 6.10 -1.48 10.51
N VAL A 69 4.80 -1.28 10.33
CA VAL A 69 3.78 -1.52 11.36
C VAL A 69 3.79 -2.97 11.81
N VAL A 70 3.66 -3.91 10.86
CA VAL A 70 3.67 -5.34 11.14
C VAL A 70 4.95 -5.75 11.86
N SER A 71 6.10 -5.27 11.36
CA SER A 71 7.40 -5.65 11.93
C SER A 71 7.62 -5.10 13.33
N ALA A 72 7.12 -3.88 13.64
CA ALA A 72 7.34 -3.24 14.93
C ALA A 72 6.33 -3.67 16.01
N SER A 73 5.06 -3.91 15.64
CA SER A 73 3.96 -4.10 16.59
C SER A 73 3.42 -5.53 16.65
N ALA A 74 3.86 -6.42 15.76
CA ALA A 74 3.27 -7.76 15.56
C ALA A 74 1.75 -7.69 15.30
N GLY A 75 1.30 -6.63 14.63
CA GLY A 75 -0.10 -6.38 14.28
C GLY A 75 -0.19 -5.62 12.97
N THR A 76 -1.41 -5.41 12.49
CA THR A 76 -1.69 -4.76 11.21
C THR A 76 -2.42 -3.44 11.40
N ASP A 77 -2.32 -2.54 10.44
CA ASP A 77 -3.10 -1.30 10.38
C ASP A 77 -4.22 -1.44 9.34
N ILE A 78 -5.43 -1.70 9.84
CA ILE A 78 -6.62 -1.85 8.98
C ILE A 78 -7.14 -0.49 8.49
N SER A 79 -6.70 0.63 9.07
CA SER A 79 -7.23 1.96 8.74
C SER A 79 -6.64 2.59 7.49
N VAL A 80 -5.63 1.97 6.86
CA VAL A 80 -4.88 2.60 5.74
C VAL A 80 -5.78 3.04 4.60
N GLY A 81 -6.80 2.23 4.23
CA GLY A 81 -7.75 2.58 3.18
C GLY A 81 -8.68 3.74 3.57
N ALA A 82 -9.14 3.78 4.82
CA ALA A 82 -9.92 4.91 5.33
C ALA A 82 -9.06 6.18 5.42
N THR A 83 -7.79 6.07 5.82
CA THR A 83 -6.84 7.18 5.83
C THR A 83 -6.59 7.74 4.43
N MET A 84 -6.54 6.88 3.39
CA MET A 84 -6.50 7.31 1.99
C MET A 84 -7.71 8.17 1.64
N ALA A 85 -8.92 7.72 2.01
CA ALA A 85 -10.17 8.43 1.73
C ALA A 85 -10.23 9.80 2.42
N VAL A 86 -9.85 9.87 3.71
CA VAL A 86 -9.81 11.15 4.45
C VAL A 86 -8.81 12.12 3.82
N SER A 87 -7.60 11.64 3.50
CA SER A 87 -6.55 12.47 2.88
C SER A 87 -6.98 13.01 1.51
N ALA A 88 -7.62 12.15 0.70
CA ALA A 88 -8.19 12.55 -0.59
C ALA A 88 -9.32 13.58 -0.44
N ALA A 89 -10.23 13.36 0.52
CA ALA A 89 -11.33 14.27 0.82
C ALA A 89 -10.82 15.65 1.26
N VAL A 90 -9.84 15.70 2.18
CA VAL A 90 -9.21 16.96 2.62
C VAL A 90 -8.54 17.68 1.46
N CYS A 91 -7.77 16.97 0.63
CA CYS A 91 -7.12 17.55 -0.54
C CYS A 91 -8.15 18.18 -1.49
N CYS A 92 -9.12 17.40 -1.93
CA CYS A 92 -10.12 17.87 -2.89
C CYS A 92 -10.98 19.00 -2.31
N ASN A 93 -11.37 18.93 -1.04
CA ASN A 93 -12.14 20.00 -0.39
C ASN A 93 -11.37 21.33 -0.35
N ILE A 94 -10.06 21.29 -0.04
CA ILE A 94 -9.21 22.49 -0.09
C ILE A 94 -9.10 23.02 -1.52
N LEU A 95 -8.87 22.17 -2.50
CA LEU A 95 -8.69 22.57 -3.89
C LEU A 95 -9.98 23.14 -4.51
N THR A 96 -11.13 22.67 -4.04
CA THR A 96 -12.44 23.15 -4.52
C THR A 96 -12.98 24.35 -3.72
N GLY A 97 -12.37 24.67 -2.56
CA GLY A 97 -12.90 25.68 -1.66
C GLY A 97 -14.26 25.31 -1.04
N GLY A 98 -14.58 24.00 -0.98
CA GLY A 98 -15.87 23.48 -0.50
C GLY A 98 -16.93 23.29 -1.59
N GLU A 99 -16.66 23.62 -2.86
CA GLU A 99 -17.57 23.35 -3.96
C GLU A 99 -17.53 21.88 -4.40
N ARG A 100 -18.61 21.39 -5.01
CA ARG A 100 -18.70 19.99 -5.47
C ARG A 100 -17.87 19.67 -6.70
N ALA A 101 -17.69 20.64 -7.59
CA ALA A 101 -16.93 20.48 -8.81
C ALA A 101 -16.33 21.80 -9.26
N VAL A 102 -15.03 21.78 -9.56
CA VAL A 102 -14.31 22.97 -10.05
C VAL A 102 -13.49 22.62 -11.30
N THR A 103 -13.32 23.62 -12.17
CA THR A 103 -12.45 23.58 -13.36
C THR A 103 -11.20 24.44 -13.19
N ALA A 104 -11.09 25.15 -12.06
CA ALA A 104 -9.93 25.91 -11.62
C ALA A 104 -9.75 25.74 -10.12
N TYR A 105 -8.53 25.79 -9.64
CA TYR A 105 -8.26 25.68 -8.21
C TYR A 105 -8.75 26.91 -7.43
N ALA A 106 -9.48 26.69 -6.35
CA ALA A 106 -9.80 27.74 -5.37
C ALA A 106 -8.59 28.08 -4.48
N ASN A 107 -7.74 27.09 -4.21
CA ASN A 107 -6.52 27.23 -3.40
C ASN A 107 -5.32 26.57 -4.09
N PRO A 108 -4.08 26.99 -3.77
CA PRO A 108 -2.88 26.41 -4.37
C PRO A 108 -2.81 24.89 -4.22
N LEU A 109 -2.44 24.18 -5.27
CA LEU A 109 -2.32 22.69 -5.31
C LEU A 109 -1.44 22.15 -4.19
N ILE A 110 -0.33 22.85 -3.91
CA ILE A 110 0.61 22.44 -2.86
C ILE A 110 -0.02 22.43 -1.46
N LEU A 111 -0.97 23.34 -1.18
CA LEU A 111 -1.67 23.41 0.09
C LEU A 111 -2.53 22.16 0.31
N GLY A 112 -3.29 21.74 -0.71
CA GLY A 112 -4.08 20.51 -0.67
C GLY A 112 -3.20 19.27 -0.45
N PHE A 113 -2.06 19.20 -1.12
CA PHE A 113 -1.12 18.09 -0.98
C PHE A 113 -0.50 18.01 0.42
N ILE A 114 -0.01 19.13 0.94
CA ILE A 114 0.56 19.18 2.30
C ILE A 114 -0.50 18.81 3.33
N ALA A 115 -1.70 19.37 3.22
CA ALA A 115 -2.79 19.07 4.15
C ALA A 115 -3.16 17.58 4.17
N ALA A 116 -3.24 16.96 3.00
CA ALA A 116 -3.52 15.52 2.90
C ALA A 116 -2.44 14.66 3.58
N LEU A 117 -1.15 14.99 3.37
CA LEU A 117 -0.04 14.29 4.01
C LEU A 117 -0.03 14.50 5.53
N VAL A 118 -0.29 15.73 5.99
CA VAL A 118 -0.37 16.05 7.42
C VAL A 118 -1.52 15.29 8.07
N VAL A 119 -2.68 15.25 7.45
CA VAL A 119 -3.85 14.51 7.97
C VAL A 119 -3.58 13.00 7.99
N GLY A 120 -3.00 12.44 6.92
CA GLY A 120 -2.61 11.04 6.90
C GLY A 120 -1.62 10.70 8.03
N ALA A 121 -0.57 11.52 8.21
CA ALA A 121 0.38 11.37 9.30
C ALA A 121 -0.28 11.52 10.68
N ALA A 122 -1.22 12.47 10.85
CA ALA A 122 -1.94 12.68 12.11
C ALA A 122 -2.80 11.47 12.50
N ILE A 123 -3.49 10.86 11.52
CA ILE A 123 -4.24 9.60 11.73
C ILE A 123 -3.29 8.47 12.13
N GLY A 124 -2.15 8.34 11.43
CA GLY A 124 -1.12 7.37 11.80
C GLY A 124 -0.56 7.60 13.20
N CYS A 125 -0.30 8.87 13.58
CA CYS A 125 0.12 9.23 14.93
C CYS A 125 -0.95 8.86 15.97
N PHE A 126 -2.21 9.08 15.68
CA PHE A 126 -3.31 8.71 16.57
C PHE A 126 -3.36 7.19 16.79
N ASN A 127 -3.34 6.38 15.74
CA ASN A 127 -3.25 4.92 15.83
C ASN A 127 -1.99 4.48 16.58
N GLY A 128 -0.85 5.08 16.26
CA GLY A 128 0.41 4.83 16.94
C GLY A 128 0.36 5.14 18.45
N PHE A 129 -0.31 6.20 18.85
CA PHE A 129 -0.54 6.52 20.25
C PHE A 129 -1.40 5.47 20.96
N LEU A 130 -2.53 5.06 20.36
CA LEU A 130 -3.41 4.03 20.90
C LEU A 130 -2.66 2.70 21.12
N VAL A 131 -1.91 2.27 20.12
CA VAL A 131 -1.19 0.97 20.15
C VAL A 131 0.04 1.02 21.06
N SER A 132 0.86 2.07 20.93
CA SER A 132 2.16 2.10 21.59
C SER A 132 2.09 2.54 23.06
N ARG A 133 1.26 3.56 23.37
CA ARG A 133 1.17 4.17 24.69
C ARG A 133 0.05 3.56 25.53
N LEU A 134 -1.14 3.38 24.95
CA LEU A 134 -2.30 2.80 25.65
C LEU A 134 -2.30 1.26 25.60
N ASN A 135 -1.38 0.63 24.84
CA ASN A 135 -1.28 -0.81 24.65
C ASN A 135 -2.59 -1.45 24.16
N ILE A 136 -3.39 -0.71 23.40
CA ILE A 136 -4.58 -1.27 22.73
C ILE A 136 -4.10 -2.21 21.63
N GLN A 137 -4.79 -3.34 21.48
CA GLN A 137 -4.46 -4.30 20.42
C GLN A 137 -4.51 -3.63 19.04
N PRO A 138 -3.48 -3.78 18.19
CA PRO A 138 -3.38 -3.11 16.89
C PRO A 138 -4.64 -3.17 16.05
N MET A 139 -5.19 -4.38 15.85
CA MET A 139 -6.40 -4.55 15.03
C MET A 139 -7.60 -3.78 15.59
N VAL A 140 -7.77 -3.74 16.93
CA VAL A 140 -8.89 -3.02 17.57
C VAL A 140 -8.73 -1.52 17.41
N ALA A 141 -7.52 -0.98 17.67
CA ALA A 141 -7.24 0.44 17.53
C ALA A 141 -7.49 0.93 16.10
N THR A 142 -6.98 0.21 15.11
CA THR A 142 -7.07 0.60 13.71
C THR A 142 -8.45 0.34 13.10
N LEU A 143 -9.21 -0.64 13.62
CA LEU A 143 -10.60 -0.87 13.22
C LEU A 143 -11.51 0.30 13.61
N ILE A 144 -11.29 0.90 14.78
CA ILE A 144 -11.99 2.13 15.19
C ILE A 144 -11.74 3.22 14.14
N MET A 145 -10.49 3.43 13.78
CA MET A 145 -10.12 4.46 12.78
C MET A 145 -10.56 4.10 11.36
N TYR A 146 -10.63 2.82 11.01
CA TYR A 146 -11.21 2.37 9.75
C TYR A 146 -12.67 2.85 9.59
N THR A 147 -13.48 2.65 10.62
CA THR A 147 -14.90 3.06 10.61
C THR A 147 -15.05 4.57 10.72
N ALA A 148 -14.36 5.20 11.70
CA ALA A 148 -14.41 6.64 11.91
C ALA A 148 -13.89 7.42 10.71
N GLY A 149 -12.80 6.98 10.10
CA GLY A 149 -12.18 7.64 8.94
C GLY A 149 -13.12 7.69 7.73
N ARG A 150 -13.88 6.60 7.46
CA ARG A 150 -14.90 6.63 6.39
C ARG A 150 -15.98 7.67 6.68
N GLY A 151 -16.47 7.74 7.93
CA GLY A 151 -17.44 8.77 8.35
C GLY A 151 -16.87 10.18 8.25
N ILE A 152 -15.63 10.40 8.69
CA ILE A 152 -14.94 11.70 8.57
C ILE A 152 -14.80 12.12 7.10
N SER A 153 -14.40 11.20 6.22
CA SER A 153 -14.30 11.47 4.78
C SER A 153 -15.66 11.89 4.19
N GLN A 154 -16.75 11.20 4.57
CA GLN A 154 -18.10 11.55 4.15
C GLN A 154 -18.55 12.90 4.70
N LEU A 155 -18.23 13.24 5.95
CA LEU A 155 -18.53 14.56 6.52
C LEU A 155 -17.81 15.69 5.79
N ILE A 156 -16.54 15.49 5.39
CA ILE A 156 -15.76 16.49 4.64
C ILE A 156 -16.34 16.73 3.23
N THR A 157 -16.91 15.69 2.63
CA THR A 157 -17.46 15.72 1.27
C THR A 157 -18.98 15.88 1.22
N ASP A 158 -19.63 16.11 2.36
CA ASP A 158 -21.11 16.14 2.49
C ASP A 158 -21.80 14.89 1.89
N GLY A 159 -21.13 13.74 2.00
CA GLY A 159 -21.61 12.48 1.43
C GLY A 159 -21.65 12.42 -0.10
N GLN A 160 -21.09 13.40 -0.78
CA GLN A 160 -21.05 13.51 -2.24
C GLN A 160 -19.64 13.32 -2.78
N ILE A 161 -19.52 13.01 -4.08
CA ILE A 161 -18.23 12.99 -4.75
C ILE A 161 -17.81 14.41 -5.08
N THR A 162 -16.60 14.80 -4.61
CA THR A 162 -16.02 16.12 -4.90
C THR A 162 -15.09 16.01 -6.12
N TYR A 163 -15.30 16.80 -7.17
CA TYR A 163 -14.55 16.75 -8.43
C TYR A 163 -13.58 17.92 -8.58
N VAL A 164 -12.31 17.62 -8.88
CA VAL A 164 -11.28 18.60 -9.25
C VAL A 164 -10.91 18.37 -10.72
N ARG A 165 -11.65 18.97 -11.65
CA ARG A 165 -11.48 18.80 -13.11
C ARG A 165 -10.43 19.75 -13.67
N VAL A 166 -9.21 19.66 -13.15
CA VAL A 166 -8.06 20.46 -13.58
C VAL A 166 -6.95 19.51 -14.03
N ASP A 167 -6.46 19.65 -15.26
CA ASP A 167 -5.51 18.69 -15.86
C ASP A 167 -4.20 18.55 -15.07
N SER A 168 -3.71 19.63 -14.47
CA SER A 168 -2.52 19.58 -13.63
C SER A 168 -2.70 18.73 -12.36
N TYR A 169 -3.93 18.52 -11.88
CA TYR A 169 -4.20 17.61 -10.77
C TYR A 169 -3.90 16.15 -11.13
N ARG A 170 -4.24 15.74 -12.37
CA ARG A 170 -4.01 14.35 -12.84
C ARG A 170 -2.55 13.95 -12.93
N ILE A 171 -1.62 14.89 -12.99
CA ILE A 171 -0.19 14.59 -13.16
C ILE A 171 0.32 13.60 -12.12
N LEU A 172 -0.11 13.72 -10.86
CA LEU A 172 0.33 12.83 -9.77
C LEU A 172 -0.20 11.40 -9.92
N GLY A 173 -1.44 11.22 -10.40
CA GLY A 173 -2.08 9.90 -10.59
C GLY A 173 -1.97 9.34 -12.01
N GLY A 174 -1.48 10.14 -12.97
CA GLY A 174 -1.32 9.80 -14.38
C GLY A 174 0.14 9.79 -14.82
N SER A 175 0.47 10.61 -15.83
CA SER A 175 1.82 10.76 -16.35
C SER A 175 2.14 12.23 -16.59
N PHE A 176 3.42 12.59 -16.50
CA PHE A 176 3.89 13.92 -16.91
C PHE A 176 3.75 14.08 -18.42
N PRO A 177 3.32 15.26 -18.91
CA PRO A 177 3.30 15.55 -20.34
C PRO A 177 4.70 15.33 -20.95
N GLY A 178 4.78 14.51 -22.01
CA GLY A 178 6.02 14.18 -22.68
C GLY A 178 6.92 13.17 -21.99
N PHE A 179 6.50 12.59 -20.87
CA PHE A 179 7.23 11.53 -20.18
C PHE A 179 6.42 10.23 -20.16
N PRO A 180 6.94 9.15 -20.75
CA PRO A 180 6.16 7.94 -21.01
C PRO A 180 5.83 7.12 -19.76
N VAL A 181 6.58 7.31 -18.66
CA VAL A 181 6.44 6.49 -17.42
C VAL A 181 5.39 7.11 -16.50
N PRO A 182 4.48 6.30 -15.91
CA PRO A 182 3.50 6.79 -14.94
C PRO A 182 4.13 7.47 -13.72
N THR A 183 3.65 8.66 -13.37
CA THR A 183 4.13 9.41 -12.19
C THR A 183 3.99 8.62 -10.88
N PRO A 184 2.88 7.86 -10.64
CA PRO A 184 2.76 7.02 -9.44
C PRO A 184 3.91 6.04 -9.26
N PHE A 185 4.43 5.48 -10.35
CA PHE A 185 5.57 4.55 -10.28
C PHE A 185 6.85 5.26 -9.83
N ILE A 186 7.11 6.47 -10.33
CA ILE A 186 8.27 7.26 -9.91
C ILE A 186 8.18 7.57 -8.41
N VAL A 187 6.98 7.98 -7.95
CA VAL A 187 6.73 8.25 -6.52
C VAL A 187 6.91 6.99 -5.68
N ALA A 188 6.40 5.85 -6.12
CA ALA A 188 6.57 4.58 -5.42
C ALA A 188 8.04 4.17 -5.30
N VAL A 189 8.81 4.28 -6.39
CA VAL A 189 10.26 4.02 -6.38
C VAL A 189 10.96 4.95 -5.40
N LEU A 190 10.63 6.25 -5.41
CA LEU A 190 11.18 7.21 -4.47
C LEU A 190 10.91 6.82 -3.02
N VAL A 191 9.66 6.45 -2.68
CA VAL A 191 9.27 6.00 -1.35
C VAL A 191 10.04 4.74 -0.94
N VAL A 192 10.16 3.74 -1.82
CA VAL A 192 10.92 2.51 -1.56
C VAL A 192 12.40 2.81 -1.32
N VAL A 193 13.01 3.66 -2.13
CA VAL A 193 14.41 4.06 -1.99
C VAL A 193 14.63 4.81 -0.68
N LEU A 194 13.80 5.83 -0.39
CA LEU A 194 13.90 6.62 0.85
C LEU A 194 13.70 5.73 2.09
N THR A 195 12.69 4.83 2.09
CA THR A 195 12.47 3.88 3.18
C THR A 195 13.67 2.95 3.36
N SER A 196 14.19 2.41 2.25
CA SER A 196 15.35 1.52 2.29
C SER A 196 16.60 2.23 2.82
N LEU A 197 16.85 3.46 2.38
CA LEU A 197 17.96 4.28 2.87
C LEU A 197 17.80 4.60 4.36
N LEU A 198 16.61 5.02 4.79
CA LEU A 198 16.30 5.30 6.18
C LEU A 198 16.60 4.09 7.07
N LEU A 199 16.13 2.91 6.69
CA LEU A 199 16.29 1.69 7.48
C LEU A 199 17.70 1.10 7.44
N LYS A 200 18.43 1.28 6.33
CA LYS A 200 19.80 0.76 6.18
C LYS A 200 20.87 1.71 6.72
N LYS A 201 20.64 3.02 6.62
CA LYS A 201 21.61 4.04 7.04
C LYS A 201 21.43 4.49 8.48
N THR A 202 20.31 4.12 9.13
CA THR A 202 20.02 4.42 10.53
C THR A 202 19.81 3.14 11.33
N ALA A 203 19.86 3.25 12.66
CA ALA A 203 19.57 2.14 13.57
C ALA A 203 18.08 1.72 13.59
N LEU A 204 17.19 2.49 12.92
CA LEU A 204 15.74 2.26 12.95
C LEU A 204 15.36 0.86 12.48
N GLY A 205 15.97 0.36 11.40
CA GLY A 205 15.67 -0.97 10.88
C GLY A 205 15.96 -2.07 11.91
N MET A 206 17.05 -1.94 12.64
CA MET A 206 17.44 -2.86 13.70
C MET A 206 16.51 -2.72 14.92
N TYR A 207 16.14 -1.50 15.30
CA TYR A 207 15.23 -1.25 16.42
C TYR A 207 13.82 -1.78 16.14
N ILE A 208 13.28 -1.58 14.93
CA ILE A 208 11.98 -2.13 14.51
C ILE A 208 11.99 -3.66 14.65
N GLN A 209 13.02 -4.33 14.13
CA GLN A 209 13.14 -5.80 14.23
C GLN A 209 13.24 -6.28 15.69
N SER A 210 14.08 -5.63 16.50
CA SER A 210 14.26 -5.98 17.90
C SER A 210 12.98 -5.82 18.71
N VAL A 211 12.29 -4.70 18.55
CA VAL A 211 11.02 -4.40 19.23
C VAL A 211 9.93 -5.40 18.81
N GLY A 212 9.85 -5.74 17.53
CA GLY A 212 8.88 -6.69 17.01
C GLY A 212 9.14 -8.14 17.45
N ILE A 213 10.41 -8.52 17.67
CA ILE A 213 10.73 -9.85 18.22
C ILE A 213 10.36 -9.94 19.70
N ASN A 214 10.77 -8.96 20.51
CA ASN A 214 10.46 -8.92 21.94
C ASN A 214 10.51 -7.49 22.48
N LYS A 215 9.33 -6.89 22.63
CA LYS A 215 9.16 -5.53 23.15
C LYS A 215 9.79 -5.35 24.54
N ARG A 216 9.61 -6.31 25.45
CA ARG A 216 10.13 -6.23 26.83
C ARG A 216 11.65 -6.32 26.87
N ALA A 217 12.23 -7.29 26.16
CA ALA A 217 13.69 -7.41 26.08
C ALA A 217 14.33 -6.16 25.48
N SER A 218 13.73 -5.58 24.43
CA SER A 218 14.19 -4.35 23.81
C SER A 218 14.19 -3.15 24.78
N GLN A 219 13.18 -3.07 25.65
CA GLN A 219 13.13 -2.03 26.69
C GLN A 219 14.25 -2.17 27.74
N LEU A 220 14.59 -3.41 28.12
CA LEU A 220 15.65 -3.68 29.09
C LEU A 220 17.04 -3.24 28.61
N VAL A 221 17.27 -3.26 27.29
CA VAL A 221 18.51 -2.77 26.68
C VAL A 221 18.44 -1.29 26.26
N GLY A 222 17.43 -0.56 26.74
CA GLY A 222 17.32 0.89 26.57
C GLY A 222 16.63 1.36 25.28
N ILE A 223 16.09 0.46 24.43
CA ILE A 223 15.35 0.85 23.23
C ILE A 223 13.96 1.39 23.62
N LYS A 224 13.64 2.61 23.18
CA LYS A 224 12.34 3.26 23.41
C LYS A 224 11.25 2.62 22.54
N SER A 225 10.82 1.38 22.87
CA SER A 225 9.90 0.57 22.07
C SER A 225 8.58 1.30 21.75
N VAL A 226 8.06 2.10 22.70
CA VAL A 226 6.85 2.92 22.49
C VAL A 226 7.05 3.90 21.33
N PHE A 227 8.18 4.60 21.29
CA PHE A 227 8.47 5.55 20.22
C PHE A 227 8.68 4.87 18.87
N ILE A 228 9.32 3.70 18.84
CA ILE A 228 9.53 2.94 17.59
C ILE A 228 8.20 2.48 16.99
N ILE A 229 7.29 1.94 17.80
CA ILE A 229 5.96 1.55 17.34
C ILE A 229 5.17 2.78 16.87
N PHE A 230 5.17 3.87 17.65
CA PHE A 230 4.51 5.13 17.28
C PHE A 230 5.00 5.64 15.91
N LEU A 231 6.31 5.66 15.69
CA LEU A 231 6.91 6.12 14.44
C LEU A 231 6.52 5.24 13.24
N ALA A 232 6.41 3.92 13.44
CA ALA A 232 5.98 3.00 12.39
C ALA A 232 4.54 3.30 11.92
N TYR A 233 3.62 3.57 12.86
CA TYR A 233 2.24 3.96 12.52
C TYR A 233 2.15 5.35 11.89
N ALA A 234 2.90 6.33 12.40
CA ALA A 234 2.96 7.67 11.82
C ALA A 234 3.45 7.63 10.35
N TYR A 235 4.48 6.83 10.10
CA TYR A 235 4.97 6.60 8.74
C TYR A 235 3.94 5.89 7.85
N CYS A 236 3.23 4.88 8.38
CA CYS A 236 2.17 4.18 7.66
C CYS A 236 1.03 5.14 7.27
N GLY A 237 0.61 6.01 8.19
CA GLY A 237 -0.39 7.03 7.91
C GLY A 237 0.06 8.04 6.84
N LEU A 238 1.33 8.44 6.85
CA LEU A 238 1.91 9.29 5.81
C LEU A 238 1.90 8.59 4.43
N CYS A 239 2.29 7.31 4.37
CA CYS A 239 2.19 6.51 3.16
C CYS A 239 0.74 6.39 2.66
N SER A 240 -0.21 6.22 3.57
CA SER A 240 -1.65 6.15 3.25
C SER A 240 -2.16 7.47 2.69
N GLY A 241 -1.75 8.60 3.28
CA GLY A 241 -2.07 9.93 2.75
C GLY A 241 -1.54 10.14 1.33
N LEU A 242 -0.30 9.74 1.07
CA LEU A 242 0.31 9.82 -0.25
C LEU A 242 -0.40 8.92 -1.27
N ALA A 243 -0.74 7.69 -0.90
CA ALA A 243 -1.51 6.79 -1.76
C ALA A 243 -2.92 7.33 -2.05
N GLY A 244 -3.57 7.96 -1.06
CA GLY A 244 -4.85 8.64 -1.24
C GLY A 244 -4.79 9.82 -2.21
N LEU A 245 -3.72 10.62 -2.17
CA LEU A 245 -3.46 11.68 -3.15
C LEU A 245 -3.32 11.15 -4.58
N ILE A 246 -2.56 10.07 -4.75
CA ILE A 246 -2.38 9.43 -6.07
C ILE A 246 -3.71 8.89 -6.58
N ALA A 247 -4.48 8.19 -5.73
CA ALA A 247 -5.77 7.63 -6.09
C ALA A 247 -6.77 8.71 -6.51
N SER A 248 -6.93 9.78 -5.72
CA SER A 248 -7.84 10.89 -6.03
C SER A 248 -7.42 11.68 -7.28
N SER A 249 -6.13 11.89 -7.43
CA SER A 249 -5.54 12.54 -8.61
C SER A 249 -5.84 11.76 -9.90
N ARG A 250 -5.77 10.42 -9.85
CA ARG A 250 -6.05 9.55 -11.00
C ARG A 250 -7.49 9.70 -11.51
N ILE A 251 -8.46 9.84 -10.61
CA ILE A 251 -9.88 9.89 -10.93
C ILE A 251 -10.46 11.32 -10.91
N TYR A 252 -9.62 12.34 -10.72
CA TYR A 252 -10.03 13.75 -10.61
C TYR A 252 -11.06 14.04 -9.50
N SER A 253 -11.13 13.19 -8.48
CA SER A 253 -12.18 13.32 -7.47
C SER A 253 -11.80 12.70 -6.13
N ALA A 254 -12.54 13.10 -5.10
CA ALA A 254 -12.59 12.40 -3.82
C ALA A 254 -13.94 11.68 -3.68
N ASP A 255 -13.89 10.36 -3.75
CA ASP A 255 -15.02 9.48 -3.45
C ASP A 255 -14.76 8.83 -2.09
N ALA A 256 -15.47 9.30 -1.07
CA ALA A 256 -15.30 8.84 0.31
C ALA A 256 -15.61 7.34 0.50
N ASN A 257 -16.44 6.76 -0.35
CA ASN A 257 -16.85 5.36 -0.25
C ASN A 257 -15.87 4.41 -0.96
N ASN A 258 -15.33 4.82 -2.12
CA ASN A 258 -14.57 3.93 -2.99
C ASN A 258 -13.06 4.11 -2.91
N ILE A 259 -12.53 5.31 -2.61
CA ILE A 259 -11.09 5.52 -2.47
C ILE A 259 -10.54 4.66 -1.32
N GLY A 260 -9.54 3.85 -1.63
CA GLY A 260 -8.88 2.97 -0.67
C GLY A 260 -9.74 1.79 -0.19
N LEU A 261 -10.88 1.50 -0.83
CA LEU A 261 -11.73 0.37 -0.45
C LEU A 261 -10.98 -0.96 -0.67
N ASN A 262 -10.89 -1.77 0.40
CA ASN A 262 -10.16 -3.04 0.46
C ASN A 262 -8.63 -2.93 0.28
N MET A 263 -8.07 -1.73 0.16
CA MET A 263 -6.62 -1.55 0.02
C MET A 263 -5.86 -1.95 1.29
N GLU A 264 -6.49 -1.89 2.46
CA GLU A 264 -5.94 -2.41 3.71
C GLU A 264 -5.68 -3.91 3.64
N MET A 265 -6.62 -4.68 3.11
CA MET A 265 -6.46 -6.12 2.93
C MET A 265 -5.36 -6.42 1.91
N ASP A 266 -5.37 -5.75 0.77
CA ASP A 266 -4.35 -5.91 -0.26
C ASP A 266 -2.95 -5.57 0.26
N ALA A 267 -2.80 -4.54 1.11
CA ALA A 267 -1.53 -4.17 1.72
C ALA A 267 -1.03 -5.23 2.71
N ILE A 268 -1.92 -5.78 3.55
CA ILE A 268 -1.58 -6.88 4.47
C ILE A 268 -1.15 -8.12 3.67
N LEU A 269 -1.92 -8.47 2.63
CA LEU A 269 -1.63 -9.61 1.77
C LEU A 269 -0.31 -9.44 1.01
N ALA A 270 -0.02 -8.23 0.52
CA ALA A 270 1.26 -7.92 -0.14
C ALA A 270 2.44 -8.16 0.80
N VAL A 271 2.34 -7.73 2.06
CA VAL A 271 3.37 -7.95 3.08
C VAL A 271 3.52 -9.44 3.40
N ALA A 272 2.42 -10.17 3.54
CA ALA A 272 2.42 -11.61 3.84
C ALA A 272 3.00 -12.43 2.68
N ILE A 273 2.51 -12.22 1.43
CA ILE A 273 3.04 -12.89 0.23
C ILE A 273 4.52 -12.55 0.03
N GLY A 274 4.93 -11.34 0.40
CA GLY A 274 6.31 -10.90 0.42
C GLY A 274 7.23 -11.68 1.37
N GLY A 275 6.69 -12.66 2.13
CA GLY A 275 7.43 -13.51 3.05
C GLY A 275 7.77 -12.83 4.37
N ASN A 276 7.04 -11.77 4.74
CA ASN A 276 7.18 -11.13 6.04
C ASN A 276 6.26 -11.81 7.06
N SER A 277 6.78 -12.02 8.27
CA SER A 277 5.99 -12.57 9.36
C SER A 277 4.98 -11.55 9.88
N LEU A 278 3.69 -11.89 9.87
CA LEU A 278 2.65 -11.08 10.51
C LEU A 278 2.77 -11.03 12.04
N GLY A 279 3.56 -11.94 12.63
CA GLY A 279 3.90 -11.95 14.06
C GLY A 279 5.03 -11.01 14.45
N GLY A 280 5.47 -10.13 13.55
CA GLY A 280 6.51 -9.12 13.82
C GLY A 280 7.96 -9.60 13.65
N GLY A 281 8.87 -8.67 13.84
CA GLY A 281 10.32 -8.90 13.84
C GLY A 281 10.96 -8.72 12.46
N LYS A 282 11.56 -9.76 11.93
CA LYS A 282 12.33 -9.69 10.68
C LYS A 282 11.45 -9.40 9.47
N PHE A 283 11.85 -8.46 8.64
CA PHE A 283 11.13 -8.06 7.43
C PHE A 283 12.03 -7.95 6.19
N SER A 284 11.41 -7.91 5.02
CA SER A 284 12.02 -7.67 3.71
C SER A 284 11.19 -6.66 2.92
N LEU A 285 11.70 -5.44 2.73
CA LEU A 285 11.03 -4.45 1.89
C LEU A 285 10.88 -4.93 0.44
N ALA A 286 11.94 -5.55 -0.11
CA ALA A 286 11.89 -6.11 -1.47
C ALA A 286 10.80 -7.19 -1.60
N GLY A 287 10.62 -8.02 -0.58
CA GLY A 287 9.52 -8.98 -0.53
C GLY A 287 8.16 -8.30 -0.61
N SER A 288 7.93 -7.26 0.21
CA SER A 288 6.66 -6.50 0.19
C SER A 288 6.38 -5.84 -1.15
N VAL A 289 7.41 -5.30 -1.82
CA VAL A 289 7.29 -4.75 -3.18
C VAL A 289 6.83 -5.82 -4.16
N ILE A 290 7.49 -6.99 -4.16
CA ILE A 290 7.12 -8.10 -5.05
C ILE A 290 5.71 -8.60 -4.73
N GLY A 291 5.35 -8.70 -3.44
CA GLY A 291 4.01 -9.06 -3.01
C GLY A 291 2.93 -8.08 -3.50
N ALA A 292 3.20 -6.77 -3.45
CA ALA A 292 2.31 -5.74 -3.97
C ALA A 292 2.10 -5.88 -5.49
N PHE A 293 3.18 -6.09 -6.25
CA PHE A 293 3.07 -6.38 -7.69
C PHE A 293 2.31 -7.67 -7.96
N THR A 294 2.47 -8.70 -7.14
CA THR A 294 1.75 -9.98 -7.29
C THR A 294 0.24 -9.79 -7.09
N ILE A 295 -0.18 -9.09 -6.04
CA ILE A 295 -1.60 -8.79 -5.77
C ILE A 295 -2.20 -7.95 -6.89
N GLN A 296 -1.48 -6.93 -7.36
CA GLN A 296 -1.99 -6.08 -8.44
C GLN A 296 -2.03 -6.83 -9.78
N ALA A 297 -1.02 -7.63 -10.10
CA ALA A 297 -1.03 -8.47 -11.29
C ALA A 297 -2.21 -9.44 -11.28
N LEU A 298 -2.48 -10.10 -10.14
CA LEU A 298 -3.65 -10.96 -9.96
C LEU A 298 -4.96 -10.20 -10.18
N THR A 299 -5.08 -8.99 -9.62
CA THR A 299 -6.26 -8.14 -9.80
C THR A 299 -6.49 -7.78 -11.27
N THR A 300 -5.42 -7.36 -11.96
CA THR A 300 -5.47 -7.02 -13.39
C THR A 300 -5.81 -8.25 -14.23
N THR A 301 -5.28 -9.43 -13.89
CA THR A 301 -5.62 -10.70 -14.53
C THR A 301 -7.11 -11.00 -14.43
N LEU A 302 -7.68 -10.90 -13.25
CA LEU A 302 -9.11 -11.16 -13.03
C LEU A 302 -9.99 -10.22 -13.86
N TYR A 303 -9.64 -8.94 -13.92
CA TYR A 303 -10.36 -7.96 -14.78
C TYR A 303 -10.17 -8.27 -16.27
N ALA A 304 -8.99 -8.68 -16.71
CA ALA A 304 -8.75 -9.10 -18.11
C ALA A 304 -9.55 -10.36 -18.48
N MET A 305 -9.87 -11.21 -17.50
CA MET A 305 -10.77 -12.36 -17.65
C MET A 305 -12.26 -12.00 -17.52
N HIS A 306 -12.60 -10.72 -17.52
CA HIS A 306 -13.98 -10.20 -17.39
C HIS A 306 -14.68 -10.58 -16.07
N VAL A 307 -13.92 -10.84 -15.01
CA VAL A 307 -14.48 -11.04 -13.66
C VAL A 307 -15.01 -9.71 -13.15
N SER A 308 -16.23 -9.67 -12.63
CA SER A 308 -16.85 -8.45 -12.10
C SER A 308 -16.14 -7.97 -10.83
N SER A 309 -16.17 -6.67 -10.56
CA SER A 309 -15.53 -6.04 -9.40
C SER A 309 -15.94 -6.68 -8.07
N ASP A 310 -17.19 -7.10 -7.96
CA ASP A 310 -17.76 -7.70 -6.73
C ASP A 310 -17.25 -9.13 -6.49
N GLN A 311 -16.82 -9.82 -7.54
CA GLN A 311 -16.30 -11.18 -7.47
C GLN A 311 -14.79 -11.22 -7.24
N VAL A 312 -14.06 -10.18 -7.66
CA VAL A 312 -12.59 -10.12 -7.55
C VAL A 312 -12.09 -10.42 -6.14
N PRO A 313 -12.68 -9.90 -5.03
CA PRO A 313 -12.21 -10.22 -3.68
C PRO A 313 -12.28 -11.70 -3.35
N VAL A 314 -13.30 -12.42 -3.83
CA VAL A 314 -13.47 -13.87 -3.59
C VAL A 314 -12.33 -14.66 -4.27
N TYR A 315 -12.09 -14.39 -5.55
CA TYR A 315 -11.01 -15.07 -6.28
C TYR A 315 -9.62 -14.73 -5.69
N LYS A 316 -9.39 -13.46 -5.32
CA LYS A 316 -8.17 -13.07 -4.62
C LYS A 316 -7.98 -13.85 -3.31
N ALA A 317 -9.03 -13.96 -2.50
CA ALA A 317 -8.95 -14.68 -1.23
C ALA A 317 -8.57 -16.15 -1.44
N ILE A 318 -9.16 -16.83 -2.42
CA ILE A 318 -8.83 -18.23 -2.75
C ILE A 318 -7.37 -18.36 -3.13
N VAL A 319 -6.88 -17.54 -4.05
CA VAL A 319 -5.49 -17.59 -4.52
C VAL A 319 -4.52 -17.29 -3.39
N VAL A 320 -4.83 -16.28 -2.57
CA VAL A 320 -3.96 -15.91 -1.43
C VAL A 320 -3.91 -17.01 -0.38
N VAL A 321 -5.05 -17.66 -0.07
CA VAL A 321 -5.08 -18.80 0.87
C VAL A 321 -4.17 -19.91 0.37
N ILE A 322 -4.21 -20.23 -0.93
CA ILE A 322 -3.33 -21.24 -1.53
C ILE A 322 -1.85 -20.83 -1.38
N ILE A 323 -1.51 -19.57 -1.70
CA ILE A 323 -0.14 -19.06 -1.62
C ILE A 323 0.35 -19.13 -0.15
N VAL A 324 -0.44 -18.64 0.80
CA VAL A 324 -0.07 -18.62 2.22
C VAL A 324 0.02 -20.03 2.80
N ALA A 325 -0.86 -20.94 2.38
CA ALA A 325 -0.79 -22.35 2.76
C ALA A 325 0.52 -23.01 2.29
N LEU A 326 0.93 -22.74 1.06
CA LEU A 326 2.22 -23.21 0.53
C LEU A 326 3.44 -22.60 1.27
N GLN A 327 3.28 -21.40 1.83
CA GLN A 327 4.30 -20.73 2.65
C GLN A 327 4.39 -21.29 4.07
N SER A 328 3.35 -21.97 4.54
CA SER A 328 3.31 -22.47 5.90
C SER A 328 4.34 -23.55 6.15
N PRO A 329 5.14 -23.48 7.26
CA PRO A 329 6.10 -24.53 7.61
C PRO A 329 5.46 -25.92 7.83
N GLY A 330 4.15 -25.96 8.08
CA GLY A 330 3.39 -27.19 8.20
C GLY A 330 3.30 -27.97 6.88
N PHE A 331 3.14 -27.24 5.75
CA PHE A 331 3.06 -27.87 4.43
C PHE A 331 4.42 -28.43 3.93
N ALA A 332 5.52 -27.82 4.38
CA ALA A 332 6.88 -28.27 4.02
C ALA A 332 7.31 -29.55 4.76
N ARG A 333 6.49 -30.08 5.68
CA ARG A 333 6.77 -31.30 6.47
C ARG A 333 6.04 -32.54 5.94
N TRP A 334 5.15 -32.39 4.96
CA TRP A 334 4.51 -33.47 4.21
C TRP A 334 5.20 -33.64 2.85
#